data_ee93700449e91a22640671613917c734
#
_entry.id   ee93700449e91a22640671613917c734
#
_cell.length_a   1.000
_cell.length_b   1.000
_cell.length_c   1.000
_cell.angle_alpha   90.00
_cell.angle_beta   90.00
_cell.angle_gamma   90.00
#
_symmetry.space_group_name_H-M   'P 1'
#
loop_
_entity.id
_entity.type
_entity.pdbx_description
1 polymer ?
#
loop_
_entity_poly.entity_id
_entity_poly.type
_entity_poly.pdbx_seq_one_letter_code
_entity_poly.pdbx_strand_id
1 'polypeptide(L)'
;MYDGVNVDYTINMTTASWMSASEASRLLGVTRATLYAYVSRGFVRSQAASGSTRERMYSREDVERLRQRTEERRAPDKAAARALHWGMPILESSIALIDGSRLYYRGLDAAALARSRSLEEVAALIWTGRFEALRAPAPVGRVAQPAPDIPFAARAQSLLAVVAAHDPLAFDLRSASLAVTGLRILRLMTRAAIGADPGDRTADAALARAWRVGTRGADVVRAALVLCADHELNVSAFTARCVASSGSHPYAVVIAGLAALEGPKHGGASIRAESMLASMRHARPLRQAVSARLRRGEPIDGFGHPLYREGDPRARLLLDLLGERYGTSAEFRFVREFVRAAADVTGEHPNVDFGLAAAARVLKLPAGSPFTLFAIGRTVGWIGHAIEQYATGQLIRPRARYVGVAPGA
;
A
#
# COMPACT_ATOMS: atom_id res chain seq x y z
N MET A 1 16.92 -28.39 -7.97
CA MET A 1 17.28 -27.78 -9.26
C MET A 1 16.06 -26.96 -9.65
N TYR A 2 16.10 -25.64 -9.35
CA TYR A 2 14.97 -24.73 -9.66
C TYR A 2 15.46 -23.88 -10.85
N ASP A 3 14.86 -24.12 -11.99
CA ASP A 3 15.08 -23.30 -13.18
C ASP A 3 14.56 -21.88 -12.94
N GLY A 4 15.51 -20.95 -12.91
CA GLY A 4 15.21 -19.53 -12.83
C GLY A 4 14.60 -19.05 -14.14
N VAL A 5 13.31 -18.74 -14.13
CA VAL A 5 12.68 -17.93 -15.17
C VAL A 5 13.18 -16.49 -14.99
N ASN A 6 14.20 -16.15 -15.75
CA ASN A 6 14.67 -14.79 -15.92
C ASN A 6 13.61 -14.02 -16.71
N VAL A 7 12.76 -13.28 -16.04
CA VAL A 7 11.85 -12.34 -16.70
C VAL A 7 12.67 -11.08 -16.97
N ASP A 8 13.08 -10.96 -18.21
CA ASP A 8 13.81 -9.81 -18.75
C ASP A 8 12.91 -8.56 -18.71
N TYR A 9 13.08 -7.71 -17.69
CA TYR A 9 12.41 -6.41 -17.58
C TYR A 9 13.17 -5.32 -18.35
N THR A 10 13.48 -5.58 -19.61
CA THR A 10 13.93 -4.51 -20.52
C THR A 10 12.69 -3.85 -21.12
N ILE A 11 12.00 -3.01 -20.36
CA ILE A 11 11.06 -2.04 -20.95
C ILE A 11 11.90 -0.91 -21.52
N ASN A 12 12.11 -0.99 -22.82
CA ASN A 12 12.72 0.05 -23.63
C ASN A 12 11.82 1.30 -23.60
N MET A 13 12.13 2.29 -22.78
CA MET A 13 11.32 3.50 -22.54
C MET A 13 11.86 4.70 -23.32
N THR A 14 11.52 4.76 -24.62
CA THR A 14 11.35 6.01 -25.37
C THR A 14 10.30 5.76 -26.46
N THR A 15 9.04 5.56 -26.07
CA THR A 15 7.95 5.51 -27.04
C THR A 15 7.22 6.83 -27.03
N ALA A 16 7.25 7.57 -28.15
CA ALA A 16 6.46 8.77 -28.36
C ALA A 16 5.01 8.55 -27.92
N SER A 17 4.41 9.51 -27.22
CA SER A 17 3.03 9.45 -26.73
C SER A 17 1.98 9.31 -27.86
N TRP A 18 2.41 9.44 -29.11
CA TRP A 18 1.60 9.38 -30.32
C TRP A 18 2.21 8.42 -31.32
N MET A 19 1.36 7.74 -32.11
CA MET A 19 1.76 6.78 -33.14
C MET A 19 1.04 7.05 -34.46
N SER A 20 1.60 6.55 -35.59
CA SER A 20 1.00 6.66 -36.92
C SER A 20 -0.25 5.78 -37.07
N ALA A 21 -1.08 6.07 -38.11
CA ALA A 21 -2.24 5.24 -38.44
C ALA A 21 -1.87 3.78 -38.75
N SER A 22 -0.72 3.57 -39.42
CA SER A 22 -0.23 2.24 -39.77
C SER A 22 0.16 1.44 -38.52
N GLU A 23 0.85 2.07 -37.56
CA GLU A 23 1.23 1.43 -36.31
C GLU A 23 0.01 1.12 -35.42
N ALA A 24 -0.93 2.09 -35.31
CA ALA A 24 -2.16 1.91 -34.56
C ALA A 24 -3.03 0.78 -35.12
N SER A 25 -3.21 0.74 -36.46
CA SER A 25 -3.99 -0.31 -37.14
C SER A 25 -3.34 -1.69 -36.96
N ARG A 26 -2.02 -1.79 -37.08
CA ARG A 26 -1.26 -3.03 -36.90
C ARG A 26 -1.37 -3.50 -35.42
N LEU A 27 -1.23 -2.59 -34.48
CA LEU A 27 -1.28 -2.90 -33.04
C LEU A 27 -2.67 -3.41 -32.62
N LEU A 28 -3.73 -2.85 -33.19
CA LEU A 28 -5.13 -3.26 -32.94
C LEU A 28 -5.56 -4.47 -33.76
N GLY A 29 -4.81 -4.85 -34.79
CA GLY A 29 -5.19 -5.90 -35.75
C GLY A 29 -6.44 -5.53 -36.57
N VAL A 30 -6.60 -4.25 -36.94
CA VAL A 30 -7.79 -3.73 -37.63
C VAL A 30 -7.41 -2.93 -38.89
N THR A 31 -8.39 -2.71 -39.76
CA THR A 31 -8.22 -1.85 -40.95
C THR A 31 -8.15 -0.37 -40.53
N ARG A 32 -7.58 0.49 -41.40
CA ARG A 32 -7.58 1.94 -41.17
C ARG A 32 -9.00 2.51 -41.08
N ALA A 33 -9.96 1.98 -41.82
CA ALA A 33 -11.37 2.38 -41.74
C ALA A 33 -11.95 2.11 -40.35
N THR A 34 -11.62 0.95 -39.79
CA THR A 34 -12.04 0.61 -38.41
C THR A 34 -11.37 1.52 -37.38
N LEU A 35 -10.07 1.86 -37.57
CA LEU A 35 -9.39 2.82 -36.70
C LEU A 35 -10.07 4.19 -36.72
N TYR A 36 -10.48 4.68 -37.87
CA TYR A 36 -11.21 5.94 -38.02
C TYR A 36 -12.58 5.89 -37.33
N ALA A 37 -13.29 4.75 -37.43
CA ALA A 37 -14.53 4.55 -36.68
C ALA A 37 -14.30 4.57 -35.15
N TYR A 38 -13.18 4.10 -34.66
CA TYR A 38 -12.84 4.22 -33.24
C TYR A 38 -12.57 5.67 -32.81
N VAL A 39 -11.94 6.47 -33.68
CA VAL A 39 -11.74 7.90 -33.42
C VAL A 39 -13.07 8.65 -33.41
N SER A 40 -13.93 8.42 -34.40
CA SER A 40 -15.26 9.08 -34.48
C SER A 40 -16.16 8.76 -33.30
N ARG A 41 -15.99 7.57 -32.70
CA ARG A 41 -16.71 7.14 -31.49
C ARG A 41 -16.05 7.55 -30.19
N GLY A 42 -14.94 8.29 -30.25
CA GLY A 42 -14.21 8.77 -29.07
C GLY A 42 -13.38 7.71 -28.33
N PHE A 43 -13.18 6.52 -28.90
CA PHE A 43 -12.38 5.47 -28.26
C PHE A 43 -10.87 5.69 -28.39
N VAL A 44 -10.42 6.46 -29.39
CA VAL A 44 -9.01 6.79 -29.64
C VAL A 44 -8.91 8.27 -29.98
N ARG A 45 -8.12 9.01 -29.21
CA ARG A 45 -7.81 10.41 -29.51
C ARG A 45 -6.86 10.51 -30.70
N SER A 46 -7.05 11.52 -31.55
CA SER A 46 -6.14 11.80 -32.66
C SER A 46 -5.87 13.29 -32.81
N GLN A 47 -4.67 13.63 -33.29
CA GLN A 47 -4.24 14.99 -33.59
C GLN A 47 -3.54 15.06 -34.95
N ALA A 48 -3.40 16.25 -35.51
CA ALA A 48 -2.61 16.46 -36.74
C ALA A 48 -1.13 16.20 -36.48
N ALA A 49 -0.42 15.58 -37.40
CA ALA A 49 1.03 15.44 -37.31
C ALA A 49 1.71 16.81 -37.48
N SER A 50 2.80 17.03 -36.74
CA SER A 50 3.59 18.26 -36.88
C SER A 50 4.11 18.41 -38.30
N GLY A 51 3.69 19.48 -38.99
CA GLY A 51 4.11 19.76 -40.40
C GLY A 51 3.23 19.15 -41.50
N SER A 52 2.14 18.46 -41.21
CA SER A 52 1.21 17.94 -42.19
C SER A 52 -0.25 18.08 -41.78
N THR A 53 -1.08 18.69 -42.64
CA THR A 53 -2.53 18.79 -42.41
C THR A 53 -3.29 17.51 -42.81
N ARG A 54 -2.65 16.59 -43.53
CA ARG A 54 -3.27 15.33 -44.02
C ARG A 54 -2.91 14.10 -43.19
N GLU A 55 -1.84 14.13 -42.39
CA GLU A 55 -1.45 13.00 -41.57
C GLU A 55 -1.93 13.20 -40.12
N ARG A 56 -2.54 12.15 -39.55
CA ARG A 56 -3.00 12.13 -38.18
C ARG A 56 -2.18 11.18 -37.33
N MET A 57 -1.90 11.59 -36.13
CA MET A 57 -1.27 10.80 -35.10
C MET A 57 -2.34 10.36 -34.06
N TYR A 58 -2.19 9.18 -33.51
CA TYR A 58 -3.14 8.51 -32.61
C TYR A 58 -2.52 8.32 -31.24
N SER A 59 -3.30 8.57 -30.19
CA SER A 59 -2.84 8.38 -28.83
C SER A 59 -2.45 6.91 -28.60
N ARG A 60 -1.17 6.69 -28.28
CA ARG A 60 -0.63 5.34 -28.00
C ARG A 60 -1.37 4.72 -26.82
N GLU A 61 -1.61 5.49 -25.76
CA GLU A 61 -2.34 5.06 -24.58
C GLU A 61 -3.74 4.54 -24.90
N ASP A 62 -4.51 5.28 -25.72
CA ASP A 62 -5.87 4.88 -26.09
C ASP A 62 -5.88 3.63 -26.97
N VAL A 63 -4.92 3.53 -27.91
CA VAL A 63 -4.74 2.35 -28.79
C VAL A 63 -4.37 1.12 -27.98
N GLU A 64 -3.45 1.23 -27.03
CA GLU A 64 -3.05 0.13 -26.15
C GLU A 64 -4.20 -0.30 -25.24
N ARG A 65 -4.95 0.66 -24.67
CA ARG A 65 -6.15 0.40 -23.87
C ARG A 65 -7.24 -0.32 -24.67
N LEU A 66 -7.47 0.08 -25.90
CA LEU A 66 -8.45 -0.56 -26.78
C LEU A 66 -8.02 -1.97 -27.21
N ARG A 67 -6.72 -2.18 -27.50
CA ARG A 67 -6.15 -3.49 -27.77
C ARG A 67 -6.36 -4.43 -26.59
N GLN A 68 -6.00 -3.96 -25.40
CA GLN A 68 -6.15 -4.73 -24.16
C GLN A 68 -7.61 -5.17 -23.94
N ARG A 69 -8.58 -4.25 -24.08
CA ARG A 69 -10.02 -4.57 -23.98
C ARG A 69 -10.47 -5.63 -24.99
N THR A 70 -9.90 -5.60 -26.20
CA THR A 70 -10.23 -6.56 -27.25
C THR A 70 -9.63 -7.94 -26.95
N GLU A 71 -8.40 -7.99 -26.47
CA GLU A 71 -7.73 -9.22 -26.03
C GLU A 71 -8.43 -9.86 -24.83
N GLU A 72 -8.88 -9.06 -23.87
CA GLU A 72 -9.63 -9.51 -22.70
C GLU A 72 -10.97 -10.15 -23.07
N ARG A 73 -11.67 -9.59 -24.04
CA ARG A 73 -12.92 -10.18 -24.58
C ARG A 73 -12.68 -11.50 -25.31
N ARG A 74 -11.51 -11.65 -25.96
CA ARG A 74 -11.15 -12.86 -26.72
C ARG A 74 -10.59 -13.97 -25.84
N ALA A 75 -10.01 -13.64 -24.69
CA ALA A 75 -9.39 -14.58 -23.77
C ALA A 75 -9.64 -14.17 -22.31
N PRO A 76 -10.88 -14.33 -21.80
CA PRO A 76 -11.26 -13.92 -20.45
C PRO A 76 -10.41 -14.57 -19.36
N ASP A 77 -9.95 -15.80 -19.57
CA ASP A 77 -9.07 -16.51 -18.60
C ASP A 77 -7.69 -15.83 -18.46
N LYS A 78 -7.15 -15.32 -19.55
CA LYS A 78 -5.88 -14.57 -19.54
C LYS A 78 -6.05 -13.19 -18.94
N ALA A 79 -7.21 -12.55 -19.15
CA ALA A 79 -7.55 -11.27 -18.53
C ALA A 79 -7.66 -11.42 -17.01
N ALA A 80 -8.35 -12.44 -16.53
CA ALA A 80 -8.47 -12.73 -15.10
C ALA A 80 -7.10 -13.03 -14.45
N ALA A 81 -6.22 -13.79 -15.11
CA ALA A 81 -4.87 -14.05 -14.62
C ALA A 81 -4.01 -12.77 -14.53
N ARG A 82 -4.12 -11.88 -15.53
CA ARG A 82 -3.40 -10.60 -15.54
C ARG A 82 -3.92 -9.63 -14.46
N ALA A 83 -5.23 -9.63 -14.20
CA ALA A 83 -5.83 -8.77 -13.17
C ALA A 83 -5.28 -9.04 -11.76
N LEU A 84 -4.74 -10.24 -11.51
CA LEU A 84 -4.06 -10.60 -10.25
C LEU A 84 -2.61 -10.06 -10.14
N HIS A 85 -2.05 -9.47 -11.22
CA HIS A 85 -0.68 -8.97 -11.28
C HIS A 85 -0.65 -7.51 -11.76
N TRP A 86 -0.89 -6.53 -10.90
CA TRP A 86 -0.86 -5.10 -11.25
C TRP A 86 -1.71 -4.74 -12.49
N GLY A 87 -2.78 -5.52 -12.72
CA GLY A 87 -3.62 -5.44 -13.92
C GLY A 87 -4.83 -4.54 -13.75
N MET A 88 -5.93 -4.93 -14.41
CA MET A 88 -7.20 -4.22 -14.34
C MET A 88 -7.81 -4.30 -12.93
N PRO A 89 -8.48 -3.23 -12.46
CA PRO A 89 -9.25 -3.28 -11.22
C PRO A 89 -10.28 -4.42 -11.23
N ILE A 90 -10.29 -5.25 -10.20
CA ILE A 90 -11.19 -6.41 -10.09
C ILE A 90 -12.33 -6.21 -9.08
N LEU A 91 -12.17 -5.25 -8.18
CA LEU A 91 -13.18 -4.88 -7.19
C LEU A 91 -13.30 -3.36 -7.13
N GLU A 92 -14.52 -2.89 -6.92
CA GLU A 92 -14.78 -1.48 -6.67
C GLU A 92 -14.45 -1.11 -5.23
N SER A 93 -13.92 0.09 -5.04
CA SER A 93 -13.65 0.68 -3.73
C SER A 93 -13.79 2.19 -3.81
N SER A 94 -14.33 2.79 -2.77
CA SER A 94 -14.42 4.24 -2.60
C SER A 94 -13.48 4.76 -1.49
N ILE A 95 -12.57 3.90 -0.99
CA ILE A 95 -11.69 4.22 0.14
C ILE A 95 -10.52 5.07 -0.30
N ALA A 96 -9.73 4.57 -1.25
CA ALA A 96 -8.52 5.23 -1.72
C ALA A 96 -8.50 5.39 -3.24
N LEU A 97 -7.95 6.51 -3.68
CA LEU A 97 -7.66 6.78 -5.09
C LEU A 97 -6.18 7.16 -5.20
N ILE A 98 -5.49 6.52 -6.14
CA ILE A 98 -4.15 6.93 -6.58
C ILE A 98 -4.32 7.61 -7.93
N ASP A 99 -3.99 8.90 -8.00
CA ASP A 99 -4.04 9.69 -9.22
C ASP A 99 -2.69 10.37 -9.46
N GLY A 100 -1.96 9.87 -10.44
CA GLY A 100 -0.59 10.29 -10.71
C GLY A 100 0.31 10.09 -9.49
N SER A 101 0.85 11.19 -8.95
CA SER A 101 1.73 11.19 -7.78
C SER A 101 1.01 11.51 -6.46
N ARG A 102 -0.31 11.39 -6.40
CA ARG A 102 -1.12 11.73 -5.22
C ARG A 102 -1.93 10.53 -4.73
N LEU A 103 -2.14 10.50 -3.42
CA LEU A 103 -3.00 9.53 -2.74
C LEU A 103 -4.14 10.29 -2.06
N TYR A 104 -5.36 9.79 -2.23
CA TYR A 104 -6.56 10.38 -1.64
C TYR A 104 -7.31 9.34 -0.83
N TYR A 105 -7.87 9.72 0.31
CA TYR A 105 -8.83 8.93 1.09
C TYR A 105 -10.20 9.59 1.00
N ARG A 106 -11.20 8.89 0.47
CA ARG A 106 -12.57 9.42 0.27
C ARG A 106 -12.55 10.80 -0.43
N GLY A 107 -11.67 10.97 -1.41
CA GLY A 107 -11.52 12.22 -2.17
C GLY A 107 -10.67 13.31 -1.50
N LEU A 108 -10.18 13.11 -0.28
CA LEU A 108 -9.34 14.07 0.43
C LEU A 108 -7.86 13.67 0.33
N ASP A 109 -6.98 14.64 0.12
CA ASP A 109 -5.54 14.42 -0.02
C ASP A 109 -4.94 13.81 1.25
N ALA A 110 -4.37 12.61 1.14
CA ALA A 110 -3.83 11.85 2.26
C ALA A 110 -2.64 12.56 2.93
N ALA A 111 -1.85 13.34 2.18
CA ALA A 111 -0.74 14.11 2.74
C ALA A 111 -1.24 15.27 3.60
N ALA A 112 -2.32 15.94 3.18
CA ALA A 112 -2.97 17.00 3.98
C ALA A 112 -3.59 16.41 5.27
N LEU A 113 -4.25 15.26 5.16
CA LEU A 113 -4.79 14.54 6.32
C LEU A 113 -3.69 14.13 7.30
N ALA A 114 -2.58 13.59 6.81
CA ALA A 114 -1.45 13.18 7.63
C ALA A 114 -0.80 14.33 8.43
N ARG A 115 -0.87 15.55 7.91
CA ARG A 115 -0.37 16.74 8.63
C ARG A 115 -1.31 17.23 9.74
N SER A 116 -2.61 16.94 9.68
CA SER A 116 -3.61 17.62 10.51
C SER A 116 -4.58 16.72 11.28
N ARG A 117 -4.72 15.44 10.91
CA ARG A 117 -5.72 14.54 11.46
C ARG A 117 -5.10 13.37 12.18
N SER A 118 -5.72 12.92 13.29
CA SER A 118 -5.37 11.68 13.95
C SER A 118 -5.75 10.46 13.10
N LEU A 119 -5.18 9.30 13.43
CA LEU A 119 -5.54 8.06 12.75
C LEU A 119 -7.02 7.71 12.95
N GLU A 120 -7.59 8.00 14.13
CA GLU A 120 -8.99 7.74 14.46
C GLU A 120 -9.95 8.64 13.67
N GLU A 121 -9.59 9.90 13.41
CA GLU A 121 -10.36 10.79 12.53
C GLU A 121 -10.35 10.29 11.08
N VAL A 122 -9.20 9.81 10.60
CA VAL A 122 -9.09 9.21 9.27
C VAL A 122 -9.82 7.87 9.21
N ALA A 123 -9.82 7.09 10.28
CA ALA A 123 -10.62 5.88 10.41
C ALA A 123 -12.13 6.19 10.30
N ALA A 124 -12.61 7.20 11.01
CA ALA A 124 -14.00 7.65 10.90
C ALA A 124 -14.35 8.01 9.44
N LEU A 125 -13.51 8.82 8.79
CA LEU A 125 -13.69 9.19 7.38
C LEU A 125 -13.75 7.95 6.46
N ILE A 126 -12.83 7.00 6.61
CA ILE A 126 -12.76 5.80 5.76
C ILE A 126 -13.96 4.89 6.00
N TRP A 127 -14.38 4.68 7.27
CA TRP A 127 -15.43 3.72 7.63
C TRP A 127 -16.84 4.25 7.46
N THR A 128 -17.06 5.56 7.69
CA THR A 128 -18.40 6.18 7.70
C THR A 128 -18.60 7.22 6.58
N GLY A 129 -17.54 7.59 5.89
CA GLY A 129 -17.55 8.65 4.86
C GLY A 129 -17.50 10.07 5.43
N ARG A 130 -17.38 10.25 6.75
CA ARG A 130 -17.44 11.56 7.43
C ARG A 130 -16.42 11.64 8.57
N PHE A 131 -16.02 12.87 8.90
CA PHE A 131 -15.31 13.13 10.17
C PHE A 131 -16.35 13.22 11.29
N GLU A 132 -16.53 12.12 12.00
CA GLU A 132 -17.39 12.08 13.18
C GLU A 132 -16.66 11.38 14.33
N ALA A 133 -17.03 11.72 15.57
CA ALA A 133 -16.47 11.05 16.72
C ALA A 133 -16.96 9.60 16.77
N LEU A 134 -16.03 8.66 16.67
CA LEU A 134 -16.37 7.25 16.82
C LEU A 134 -16.71 6.96 18.27
N ARG A 135 -17.80 6.23 18.50
CA ARG A 135 -18.20 5.81 19.84
C ARG A 135 -17.12 4.94 20.47
N ALA A 136 -16.69 5.29 21.66
CA ALA A 136 -15.74 4.47 22.42
C ALA A 136 -16.31 3.04 22.62
N PRO A 137 -15.53 2.00 22.30
CA PRO A 137 -15.98 0.62 22.50
C PRO A 137 -16.05 0.30 24.00
N ALA A 138 -17.09 -0.44 24.40
CA ALA A 138 -17.13 -1.00 25.75
C ALA A 138 -15.95 -1.97 25.96
N PRO A 139 -15.39 -2.06 27.19
CA PRO A 139 -14.36 -3.04 27.50
C PRO A 139 -14.86 -4.48 27.25
N VAL A 140 -14.02 -5.31 26.65
CA VAL A 140 -14.27 -6.75 26.49
C VAL A 140 -13.35 -7.46 27.47
N GLY A 141 -13.85 -7.81 28.64
CA GLY A 141 -13.17 -8.62 29.64
C GLY A 141 -11.71 -8.25 29.96
N ARG A 142 -11.08 -8.91 30.90
CA ARG A 142 -9.63 -8.80 31.14
C ARG A 142 -8.90 -9.83 30.26
N VAL A 143 -8.20 -9.33 29.25
CA VAL A 143 -7.33 -10.17 28.40
C VAL A 143 -5.88 -9.94 28.83
N ALA A 144 -5.17 -11.03 29.11
CA ALA A 144 -3.76 -10.97 29.45
C ALA A 144 -2.94 -10.34 28.31
N GLN A 145 -1.91 -9.60 28.69
CA GLN A 145 -0.95 -9.07 27.72
C GLN A 145 -0.06 -10.22 27.24
N PRO A 146 0.12 -10.44 25.92
CA PRO A 146 1.09 -11.41 25.42
C PRO A 146 2.50 -11.05 25.86
N ALA A 147 3.38 -12.05 25.96
CA ALA A 147 4.77 -11.88 26.37
C ALA A 147 5.48 -10.82 25.50
N PRO A 148 6.29 -9.93 26.10
CA PRO A 148 6.90 -8.81 25.39
C PRO A 148 8.03 -9.21 24.41
N ASP A 149 8.59 -10.40 24.59
CA ASP A 149 9.69 -10.97 23.81
C ASP A 149 9.27 -11.55 22.46
N ILE A 150 7.96 -11.77 22.24
CA ILE A 150 7.46 -12.21 20.94
C ILE A 150 7.23 -11.03 20.00
N PRO A 151 7.35 -11.23 18.66
CA PRO A 151 7.17 -10.17 17.67
C PRO A 151 5.81 -9.47 17.78
N PHE A 152 5.76 -8.19 17.40
CA PHE A 152 4.54 -7.39 17.42
C PHE A 152 3.36 -8.06 16.72
N ALA A 153 3.58 -8.65 15.53
CA ALA A 153 2.52 -9.29 14.76
C ALA A 153 1.88 -10.44 15.55
N ALA A 154 2.69 -11.32 16.15
CA ALA A 154 2.19 -12.43 16.94
C ALA A 154 1.43 -11.96 18.19
N ARG A 155 1.91 -10.89 18.87
CA ARG A 155 1.19 -10.26 20.00
C ARG A 155 -0.17 -9.73 19.55
N ALA A 156 -0.21 -9.02 18.41
CA ALA A 156 -1.44 -8.45 17.88
C ALA A 156 -2.45 -9.54 17.48
N GLN A 157 -2.01 -10.56 16.73
CA GLN A 157 -2.86 -11.68 16.33
C GLN A 157 -3.42 -12.43 17.54
N SER A 158 -2.61 -12.70 18.55
CA SER A 158 -3.06 -13.35 19.79
C SER A 158 -4.11 -12.54 20.54
N LEU A 159 -3.87 -11.23 20.71
CA LEU A 159 -4.85 -10.34 21.37
C LEU A 159 -6.17 -10.29 20.59
N LEU A 160 -6.11 -10.15 19.28
CA LEU A 160 -7.28 -10.08 18.41
C LEU A 160 -8.09 -11.38 18.49
N ALA A 161 -7.43 -12.54 18.43
CA ALA A 161 -8.11 -13.84 18.49
C ALA A 161 -8.80 -14.08 19.83
N VAL A 162 -8.11 -13.77 20.95
CA VAL A 162 -8.67 -13.94 22.29
C VAL A 162 -9.84 -12.97 22.52
N VAL A 163 -9.70 -11.69 22.13
CA VAL A 163 -10.78 -10.71 22.29
C VAL A 163 -11.98 -11.05 21.42
N ALA A 164 -11.77 -11.53 20.19
CA ALA A 164 -12.86 -11.96 19.32
C ALA A 164 -13.73 -13.05 19.94
N ALA A 165 -13.12 -14.00 20.65
CA ALA A 165 -13.84 -15.09 21.33
C ALA A 165 -14.72 -14.61 22.50
N HIS A 166 -14.44 -13.42 23.05
CA HIS A 166 -15.16 -12.86 24.20
C HIS A 166 -16.05 -11.67 23.81
N ASP A 167 -15.98 -11.19 22.55
CA ASP A 167 -16.79 -10.06 22.10
C ASP A 167 -18.16 -10.54 21.58
N PRO A 168 -19.27 -10.32 22.32
CA PRO A 168 -20.58 -10.75 21.89
C PRO A 168 -21.04 -10.05 20.58
N LEU A 169 -20.41 -8.92 20.22
CA LEU A 169 -20.70 -8.16 19.01
C LEU A 169 -19.72 -8.47 17.86
N ALA A 170 -18.85 -9.48 18.01
CA ALA A 170 -17.87 -9.80 16.96
C ALA A 170 -18.52 -10.04 15.59
N PHE A 171 -19.68 -10.67 15.54
CA PHE A 171 -20.43 -10.97 14.31
C PHE A 171 -21.55 -9.95 14.00
N ASP A 172 -21.59 -8.82 14.68
CA ASP A 172 -22.50 -7.74 14.28
C ASP A 172 -21.88 -6.94 13.13
N LEU A 173 -22.25 -7.33 11.91
CA LEU A 173 -21.71 -6.77 10.67
C LEU A 173 -22.45 -5.51 10.18
N ARG A 174 -23.35 -4.91 10.98
CA ARG A 174 -24.00 -3.64 10.67
C ARG A 174 -22.97 -2.51 10.71
N SER A 175 -23.04 -1.57 9.78
CA SER A 175 -22.04 -0.49 9.62
C SER A 175 -21.73 0.28 10.90
N ALA A 176 -22.74 0.60 11.71
CA ALA A 176 -22.55 1.30 12.98
C ALA A 176 -21.74 0.46 14.00
N SER A 177 -22.01 -0.85 14.07
CA SER A 177 -21.29 -1.77 14.95
C SER A 177 -19.87 -2.05 14.46
N LEU A 178 -19.67 -2.10 13.14
CA LEU A 178 -18.37 -2.28 12.50
C LEU A 178 -17.40 -1.14 12.85
N ALA A 179 -17.85 0.11 12.87
CA ALA A 179 -17.01 1.24 13.26
C ALA A 179 -16.57 1.16 14.74
N VAL A 180 -17.47 0.74 15.64
CA VAL A 180 -17.15 0.52 17.05
C VAL A 180 -16.15 -0.63 17.25
N THR A 181 -16.39 -1.76 16.57
CA THR A 181 -15.48 -2.91 16.59
C THR A 181 -14.14 -2.55 15.96
N GLY A 182 -14.13 -1.77 14.89
CA GLY A 182 -12.94 -1.25 14.24
C GLY A 182 -12.08 -0.42 15.20
N LEU A 183 -12.68 0.49 15.95
CA LEU A 183 -11.95 1.28 16.94
C LEU A 183 -11.40 0.40 18.08
N ARG A 184 -12.13 -0.63 18.51
CA ARG A 184 -11.63 -1.62 19.48
C ARG A 184 -10.40 -2.36 18.93
N ILE A 185 -10.46 -2.82 17.70
CA ILE A 185 -9.34 -3.50 17.03
C ILE A 185 -8.12 -2.56 16.94
N LEU A 186 -8.31 -1.31 16.53
CA LEU A 186 -7.23 -0.32 16.47
C LEU A 186 -6.57 -0.10 17.83
N ARG A 187 -7.35 -0.02 18.90
CA ARG A 187 -6.83 0.05 20.29
C ARG A 187 -6.06 -1.21 20.69
N LEU A 188 -6.51 -2.39 20.30
CA LEU A 188 -5.80 -3.66 20.56
C LEU A 188 -4.48 -3.73 19.79
N MET A 189 -4.44 -3.29 18.55
CA MET A 189 -3.21 -3.18 17.76
C MET A 189 -2.23 -2.22 18.43
N THR A 190 -2.71 -1.06 18.88
CA THR A 190 -1.89 -0.10 19.63
C THR A 190 -1.40 -0.70 20.96
N ARG A 191 -2.28 -1.39 21.70
CA ARG A 191 -1.92 -2.11 22.91
C ARG A 191 -0.83 -3.16 22.68
N ALA A 192 -0.92 -3.92 21.61
CA ALA A 192 0.10 -4.90 21.22
C ALA A 192 1.47 -4.24 20.97
N ALA A 193 1.47 -3.03 20.43
CA ALA A 193 2.70 -2.28 20.15
C ALA A 193 3.37 -1.74 21.41
N ILE A 194 2.58 -1.16 22.33
CA ILE A 194 3.12 -0.46 23.51
C ILE A 194 3.20 -1.33 24.77
N GLY A 195 2.62 -2.53 24.75
CA GLY A 195 2.60 -3.43 25.89
C GLY A 195 1.66 -3.02 27.05
N ALA A 196 0.81 -2.02 26.84
CA ALA A 196 -0.10 -1.46 27.84
C ALA A 196 -1.40 -0.96 27.20
N ASP A 197 -2.43 -0.76 28.01
CA ASP A 197 -3.68 -0.13 27.54
C ASP A 197 -3.41 1.32 27.10
N PRO A 198 -3.77 1.72 25.87
CA PRO A 198 -3.61 3.10 25.41
C PRO A 198 -4.52 4.10 26.16
N GLY A 199 -5.56 3.64 26.87
CA GLY A 199 -6.57 4.48 27.52
C GLY A 199 -7.38 5.26 26.48
N ASP A 200 -7.67 6.54 26.77
CA ASP A 200 -8.43 7.43 25.87
C ASP A 200 -7.55 8.13 24.82
N ARG A 201 -6.26 7.77 24.74
CA ARG A 201 -5.34 8.39 23.77
C ARG A 201 -5.59 7.84 22.36
N THR A 202 -5.37 8.69 21.38
CA THR A 202 -5.23 8.27 19.98
C THR A 202 -4.00 7.37 19.81
N ALA A 203 -3.98 6.55 18.78
CA ALA A 203 -2.89 5.60 18.52
C ALA A 203 -1.53 6.31 18.40
N ASP A 204 -1.49 7.45 17.69
CA ASP A 204 -0.29 8.26 17.55
C ASP A 204 0.20 8.83 18.89
N ALA A 205 -0.70 9.35 19.71
CA ALA A 205 -0.36 9.88 21.02
C ALA A 205 0.12 8.79 22.00
N ALA A 206 -0.51 7.61 21.95
CA ALA A 206 -0.12 6.47 22.76
C ALA A 206 1.28 5.94 22.38
N LEU A 207 1.53 5.78 21.08
CA LEU A 207 2.84 5.36 20.56
C LEU A 207 3.93 6.41 20.85
N ALA A 208 3.66 7.69 20.59
CA ALA A 208 4.60 8.77 20.84
C ALA A 208 5.02 8.84 22.31
N ARG A 209 4.06 8.63 23.24
CA ARG A 209 4.33 8.55 24.67
C ARG A 209 5.18 7.32 25.04
N ALA A 210 4.77 6.14 24.57
CA ALA A 210 5.45 4.88 24.89
C ALA A 210 6.88 4.84 24.36
N TRP A 211 7.09 5.36 23.15
CA TRP A 211 8.41 5.44 22.50
C TRP A 211 9.21 6.68 22.90
N ARG A 212 8.69 7.51 23.79
CA ARG A 212 9.35 8.70 24.34
C ARG A 212 9.80 9.70 23.26
N VAL A 213 9.05 9.80 22.17
CA VAL A 213 9.28 10.84 21.18
C VAL A 213 8.59 12.13 21.67
N GLY A 214 9.31 13.23 21.65
CA GLY A 214 8.72 14.52 22.02
C GLY A 214 7.63 14.97 21.04
N THR A 215 7.04 16.14 21.28
CA THR A 215 5.95 16.70 20.44
C THR A 215 6.31 16.74 18.96
N ARG A 216 7.57 17.08 18.61
CA ARG A 216 8.07 17.09 17.24
C ARG A 216 8.02 15.70 16.58
N GLY A 217 8.30 14.64 17.34
CA GLY A 217 8.24 13.27 16.84
C GLY A 217 6.82 12.72 16.77
N ALA A 218 5.92 13.19 17.63
CA ALA A 218 4.51 12.80 17.58
C ALA A 218 3.86 13.13 16.23
N ASP A 219 4.18 14.29 15.63
CA ASP A 219 3.70 14.66 14.30
C ASP A 219 4.15 13.67 13.22
N VAL A 220 5.40 13.18 13.30
CA VAL A 220 5.93 12.18 12.35
C VAL A 220 5.25 10.83 12.55
N VAL A 221 5.03 10.39 13.79
CA VAL A 221 4.31 9.16 14.12
C VAL A 221 2.89 9.21 13.58
N ARG A 222 2.16 10.32 13.83
CA ARG A 222 0.82 10.54 13.30
C ARG A 222 0.81 10.44 11.76
N ALA A 223 1.70 11.17 11.09
CA ALA A 223 1.79 11.15 9.64
C ALA A 223 2.09 9.75 9.10
N ALA A 224 3.01 9.01 9.72
CA ALA A 224 3.32 7.64 9.34
C ALA A 224 2.10 6.72 9.40
N LEU A 225 1.32 6.79 10.47
CA LEU A 225 0.09 6.02 10.63
C LEU A 225 -0.95 6.37 9.57
N VAL A 226 -1.22 7.66 9.38
CA VAL A 226 -2.23 8.13 8.41
C VAL A 226 -1.84 7.79 6.98
N LEU A 227 -0.57 7.96 6.59
CA LEU A 227 -0.09 7.63 5.25
C LEU A 227 -0.13 6.13 4.93
N CYS A 228 -0.13 5.29 5.96
CA CYS A 228 -0.27 3.84 5.83
C CYS A 228 -1.73 3.36 5.88
N ALA A 229 -2.72 4.24 6.14
CA ALA A 229 -4.10 3.85 6.39
C ALA A 229 -4.69 3.01 5.26
N ASP A 230 -4.49 3.40 4.00
CA ASP A 230 -4.86 2.57 2.86
C ASP A 230 -3.98 2.81 1.63
N HIS A 231 -4.01 1.88 0.68
CA HIS A 231 -3.31 2.01 -0.61
C HIS A 231 -3.92 1.05 -1.62
N GLU A 232 -5.18 1.29 -1.97
CA GLU A 232 -5.97 0.46 -2.87
C GLU A 232 -5.99 -1.03 -2.48
N LEU A 233 -6.25 -1.90 -3.47
CA LEU A 233 -6.38 -3.34 -3.27
C LEU A 233 -5.01 -4.05 -3.31
N ASN A 234 -4.09 -3.68 -2.41
CA ASN A 234 -2.85 -4.43 -2.24
C ASN A 234 -3.10 -5.83 -1.65
N VAL A 235 -2.04 -6.67 -1.58
CA VAL A 235 -2.15 -8.08 -1.15
C VAL A 235 -2.90 -8.22 0.18
N SER A 236 -2.57 -7.43 1.19
CA SER A 236 -3.22 -7.56 2.51
C SER A 236 -4.65 -7.02 2.51
N ALA A 237 -4.95 -5.97 1.75
CA ALA A 237 -6.31 -5.47 1.57
C ALA A 237 -7.19 -6.47 0.79
N PHE A 238 -6.64 -7.12 -0.23
CA PHE A 238 -7.35 -8.18 -0.94
C PHE A 238 -7.60 -9.40 -0.06
N THR A 239 -6.61 -9.82 0.75
CA THR A 239 -6.76 -10.89 1.74
C THR A 239 -7.86 -10.55 2.74
N ALA A 240 -7.89 -9.31 3.24
CA ALA A 240 -8.93 -8.82 4.14
C ALA A 240 -10.33 -8.92 3.49
N ARG A 241 -10.47 -8.53 2.22
CA ARG A 241 -11.74 -8.67 1.47
C ARG A 241 -12.13 -10.12 1.24
N CYS A 242 -11.18 -11.00 0.93
CA CYS A 242 -11.45 -12.44 0.78
C CYS A 242 -12.03 -13.02 2.07
N VAL A 243 -11.43 -12.72 3.22
CA VAL A 243 -11.92 -13.19 4.53
C VAL A 243 -13.28 -12.56 4.86
N ALA A 244 -13.44 -11.25 4.67
CA ALA A 244 -14.72 -10.56 4.89
C ALA A 244 -15.84 -11.13 4.02
N SER A 245 -15.55 -11.53 2.77
CA SER A 245 -16.54 -12.06 1.82
C SER A 245 -17.21 -13.35 2.31
N SER A 246 -16.58 -14.09 3.20
CA SER A 246 -17.16 -15.29 3.84
C SER A 246 -18.08 -14.99 5.02
N GLY A 247 -18.26 -13.72 5.38
CA GLY A 247 -19.01 -13.31 6.58
C GLY A 247 -18.23 -13.45 7.88
N SER A 248 -16.90 -13.65 7.83
CA SER A 248 -16.04 -13.68 9.01
C SER A 248 -16.02 -12.34 9.72
N HIS A 249 -15.88 -12.36 11.05
CA HIS A 249 -15.87 -11.14 11.86
C HIS A 249 -14.63 -10.25 11.63
N PRO A 250 -14.68 -8.92 11.94
CA PRO A 250 -13.60 -7.97 11.65
C PRO A 250 -12.24 -8.32 12.27
N TYR A 251 -12.21 -8.98 13.41
CA TYR A 251 -10.96 -9.45 14.03
C TYR A 251 -10.23 -10.46 13.12
N ALA A 252 -10.96 -11.44 12.56
CA ALA A 252 -10.39 -12.42 11.63
C ALA A 252 -9.88 -11.74 10.35
N VAL A 253 -10.58 -10.72 9.86
CA VAL A 253 -10.16 -9.92 8.72
C VAL A 253 -8.81 -9.25 8.98
N VAL A 254 -8.64 -8.62 10.16
CA VAL A 254 -7.39 -7.95 10.51
C VAL A 254 -6.27 -8.93 10.77
N ILE A 255 -6.53 -10.08 11.40
CA ILE A 255 -5.54 -11.16 11.58
C ILE A 255 -5.03 -11.64 10.21
N ALA A 256 -5.91 -11.87 9.26
CA ALA A 256 -5.53 -12.31 7.91
C ALA A 256 -4.76 -11.22 7.14
N GLY A 257 -5.20 -9.96 7.22
CA GLY A 257 -4.50 -8.82 6.65
C GLY A 257 -3.09 -8.66 7.22
N LEU A 258 -2.95 -8.84 8.53
CA LEU A 258 -1.66 -8.78 9.23
C LEU A 258 -0.74 -9.92 8.81
N ALA A 259 -1.25 -11.16 8.70
CA ALA A 259 -0.48 -12.30 8.22
C ALA A 259 0.03 -12.10 6.78
N ALA A 260 -0.81 -11.53 5.89
CA ALA A 260 -0.36 -11.18 4.55
C ALA A 260 0.68 -10.04 4.55
N LEU A 261 0.57 -9.09 5.50
CA LEU A 261 1.51 -7.97 5.61
C LEU A 261 2.91 -8.42 6.04
N GLU A 262 3.05 -9.49 6.84
CA GLU A 262 4.35 -10.01 7.30
C GLU A 262 5.22 -10.52 6.13
N GLY A 263 4.63 -10.81 4.99
CA GLY A 263 5.36 -11.34 3.84
C GLY A 263 6.49 -10.41 3.36
N PRO A 264 7.67 -10.98 2.98
CA PRO A 264 8.84 -10.20 2.58
C PRO A 264 8.61 -9.34 1.31
N LYS A 265 7.63 -9.69 0.49
CA LYS A 265 7.24 -8.90 -0.69
C LYS A 265 6.18 -7.82 -0.39
N HIS A 266 5.84 -7.61 0.88
CA HIS A 266 4.89 -6.63 1.35
C HIS A 266 5.46 -5.86 2.55
N GLY A 267 4.77 -5.78 3.70
CA GLY A 267 5.24 -5.01 4.87
C GLY A 267 6.59 -5.45 5.44
N GLY A 268 7.03 -6.69 5.20
CA GLY A 268 8.39 -7.14 5.49
C GLY A 268 9.49 -6.32 4.77
N ALA A 269 9.13 -5.55 3.73
CA ALA A 269 10.05 -4.63 3.07
C ALA A 269 10.52 -3.50 4.00
N SER A 270 9.67 -3.02 4.90
CA SER A 270 10.03 -1.98 5.87
C SER A 270 11.09 -2.45 6.88
N ILE A 271 11.06 -3.74 7.26
CA ILE A 271 12.08 -4.36 8.13
C ILE A 271 13.43 -4.45 7.39
N ARG A 272 13.40 -4.82 6.11
CA ARG A 272 14.64 -4.85 5.31
C ARG A 272 15.23 -3.46 5.10
N ALA A 273 14.39 -2.45 4.84
CA ALA A 273 14.83 -1.05 4.72
C ALA A 273 15.45 -0.54 6.02
N GLU A 274 14.88 -0.89 7.20
CA GLU A 274 15.45 -0.59 8.51
C GLU A 274 16.83 -1.22 8.68
N SER A 275 16.95 -2.53 8.41
CA SER A 275 18.22 -3.27 8.51
C SER A 275 19.27 -2.74 7.55
N MET A 276 18.87 -2.40 6.31
CA MET A 276 19.77 -1.80 5.32
C MET A 276 20.29 -0.44 5.81
N LEU A 277 19.45 0.46 6.29
CA LEU A 277 19.88 1.75 6.83
C LEU A 277 20.82 1.58 8.03
N ALA A 278 20.60 0.58 8.87
CA ALA A 278 21.48 0.28 9.99
C ALA A 278 22.87 -0.16 9.50
N SER A 279 22.95 -1.07 8.54
CA SER A 279 24.20 -1.59 7.98
C SER A 279 25.01 -0.52 7.23
N MET A 280 24.34 0.46 6.62
CA MET A 280 24.96 1.54 5.85
C MET A 280 25.43 2.73 6.70
N ARG A 281 25.15 2.73 7.99
CA ARG A 281 25.41 3.89 8.88
C ARG A 281 26.82 4.43 8.85
N HIS A 282 27.80 3.54 8.79
CA HIS A 282 29.23 3.87 8.82
C HIS A 282 29.92 3.73 7.46
N ALA A 283 29.19 3.33 6.42
CA ALA A 283 29.75 3.18 5.09
C ALA A 283 30.12 4.55 4.49
N ARG A 284 31.35 4.68 3.97
CA ARG A 284 31.83 5.90 3.29
C ARG A 284 32.78 5.52 2.15
N PRO A 285 32.68 6.15 0.99
CA PRO A 285 31.57 7.03 0.54
C PRO A 285 30.28 6.23 0.29
N LEU A 286 29.12 6.78 0.64
CA LEU A 286 27.82 6.08 0.51
C LEU A 286 27.53 5.62 -0.92
N ARG A 287 27.84 6.45 -1.94
CA ARG A 287 27.65 6.08 -3.34
C ARG A 287 28.36 4.78 -3.72
N GLN A 288 29.60 4.62 -3.26
CA GLN A 288 30.37 3.38 -3.51
C GLN A 288 29.77 2.18 -2.75
N ALA A 289 29.31 2.39 -1.52
CA ALA A 289 28.64 1.36 -0.73
C ALA A 289 27.34 0.88 -1.37
N VAL A 290 26.52 1.81 -1.88
CA VAL A 290 25.28 1.50 -2.65
C VAL A 290 25.64 0.70 -3.92
N SER A 291 26.64 1.15 -4.70
CA SER A 291 27.09 0.43 -5.90
C SER A 291 27.62 -0.96 -5.57
N ALA A 292 28.37 -1.11 -4.46
CA ALA A 292 28.88 -2.39 -4.03
C ALA A 292 27.78 -3.37 -3.62
N ARG A 293 26.69 -2.87 -2.98
CA ARG A 293 25.51 -3.64 -2.64
C ARG A 293 24.84 -4.19 -3.90
N LEU A 294 24.62 -3.35 -4.90
CA LEU A 294 24.03 -3.76 -6.18
C LEU A 294 24.89 -4.79 -6.93
N ARG A 295 26.21 -4.63 -6.90
CA ARG A 295 27.12 -5.63 -7.53
C ARG A 295 27.06 -7.01 -6.87
N ARG A 296 26.63 -7.10 -5.62
CA ARG A 296 26.37 -8.39 -4.93
C ARG A 296 24.97 -8.95 -5.21
N GLY A 297 24.17 -8.27 -6.06
CA GLY A 297 22.77 -8.65 -6.33
C GLY A 297 21.81 -8.30 -5.20
N GLU A 298 22.20 -7.46 -4.25
CA GLU A 298 21.37 -7.06 -3.14
C GLU A 298 20.58 -5.79 -3.52
N PRO A 299 19.23 -5.77 -3.36
CA PRO A 299 18.42 -4.60 -3.69
C PRO A 299 18.68 -3.43 -2.75
N ILE A 300 18.31 -2.22 -3.18
CA ILE A 300 18.21 -1.06 -2.30
C ILE A 300 16.79 -1.04 -1.75
N ASP A 301 16.60 -1.66 -0.58
CA ASP A 301 15.29 -1.83 0.03
C ASP A 301 14.62 -0.48 0.33
N GLY A 302 13.34 -0.37 0.00
CA GLY A 302 12.59 0.86 0.19
C GLY A 302 12.74 1.89 -0.93
N PHE A 303 13.27 1.51 -2.10
CA PHE A 303 13.35 2.35 -3.30
C PHE A 303 12.55 1.74 -4.44
N GLY A 304 12.03 2.63 -5.30
CA GLY A 304 11.16 2.26 -6.42
C GLY A 304 9.72 1.92 -6.00
N HIS A 305 8.77 2.25 -6.88
CA HIS A 305 7.36 1.88 -6.70
C HIS A 305 6.64 1.84 -8.05
N PRO A 306 5.94 0.75 -8.40
CA PRO A 306 5.31 0.60 -9.72
C PRO A 306 4.30 1.71 -10.07
N LEU A 307 3.56 2.21 -9.07
CA LEU A 307 2.55 3.25 -9.25
C LEU A 307 3.10 4.69 -9.18
N TYR A 308 4.31 4.91 -8.64
CA TYR A 308 4.88 6.23 -8.41
C TYR A 308 6.23 6.39 -9.08
N ARG A 309 6.24 6.63 -10.37
CA ARG A 309 7.49 6.77 -11.15
C ARG A 309 8.34 7.96 -10.71
N GLU A 310 7.70 9.04 -10.26
CA GLU A 310 8.35 10.27 -9.78
C GLU A 310 8.58 10.28 -8.27
N GLY A 311 8.40 9.13 -7.60
CA GLY A 311 8.56 8.95 -6.16
C GLY A 311 7.24 8.90 -5.39
N ASP A 312 7.26 8.14 -4.31
CA ASP A 312 6.10 7.89 -3.45
C ASP A 312 5.78 9.12 -2.59
N PRO A 313 4.58 9.71 -2.72
CA PRO A 313 4.19 10.91 -1.96
C PRO A 313 4.22 10.69 -0.45
N ARG A 314 4.03 9.45 0.00
CA ARG A 314 4.06 9.07 1.42
C ARG A 314 5.48 9.19 1.98
N ALA A 315 6.47 8.66 1.25
CA ALA A 315 7.87 8.79 1.62
C ALA A 315 8.32 10.24 1.58
N ARG A 316 7.92 10.98 0.54
CA ARG A 316 8.23 12.42 0.40
C ARG A 316 7.77 13.19 1.62
N LEU A 317 6.49 13.05 2.03
CA LEU A 317 5.97 13.76 3.20
C LEU A 317 6.70 13.38 4.49
N LEU A 318 7.00 12.09 4.71
CA LEU A 318 7.75 11.68 5.90
C LEU A 318 9.15 12.30 5.93
N LEU A 319 9.86 12.29 4.80
CA LEU A 319 11.19 12.91 4.69
C LEU A 319 11.14 14.43 4.86
N ASP A 320 10.12 15.09 4.34
CA ASP A 320 9.90 16.54 4.52
C ASP A 320 9.68 16.88 5.99
N LEU A 321 8.78 16.16 6.69
CA LEU A 321 8.54 16.35 8.13
C LEU A 321 9.80 16.10 8.95
N LEU A 322 10.59 15.06 8.61
CA LEU A 322 11.86 14.82 9.26
C LEU A 322 12.86 15.95 9.01
N GLY A 323 12.87 16.53 7.80
CA GLY A 323 13.68 17.69 7.46
C GLY A 323 13.27 18.93 8.23
N GLU A 324 11.97 19.22 8.30
CA GLU A 324 11.40 20.34 9.04
C GLU A 324 11.71 20.26 10.55
N ARG A 325 11.65 19.07 11.14
CA ARG A 325 11.74 18.87 12.59
C ARG A 325 13.15 18.51 13.08
N TYR A 326 13.94 17.81 12.25
CA TYR A 326 15.22 17.19 12.62
C TYR A 326 16.35 17.48 11.62
N GLY A 327 16.23 18.51 10.76
CA GLY A 327 17.14 18.83 9.66
C GLY A 327 18.61 18.96 10.06
N THR A 328 18.88 19.40 11.29
CA THR A 328 20.24 19.54 11.85
C THR A 328 20.80 18.28 12.51
N SER A 329 19.97 17.24 12.71
CA SER A 329 20.43 16.01 13.35
C SER A 329 21.40 15.21 12.46
N ALA A 330 22.36 14.53 13.08
CA ALA A 330 23.30 13.69 12.35
C ALA A 330 22.60 12.52 11.64
N GLU A 331 21.54 11.98 12.25
CA GLU A 331 20.77 10.88 11.67
C GLU A 331 20.01 11.32 10.42
N PHE A 332 19.36 12.49 10.44
CA PHE A 332 18.66 12.98 9.25
C PHE A 332 19.64 13.40 8.14
N ARG A 333 20.79 13.97 8.46
CA ARG A 333 21.84 14.25 7.46
C ARG A 333 22.30 12.97 6.77
N PHE A 334 22.52 11.89 7.53
CA PHE A 334 22.83 10.57 6.96
C PHE A 334 21.71 10.05 6.04
N VAL A 335 20.43 10.10 6.47
CA VAL A 335 19.28 9.68 5.66
C VAL A 335 19.25 10.45 4.34
N ARG A 336 19.41 11.78 4.39
CA ARG A 336 19.40 12.63 3.19
C ARG A 336 20.55 12.33 2.24
N GLU A 337 21.75 12.09 2.78
CA GLU A 337 22.94 11.69 2.00
C GLU A 337 22.71 10.32 1.34
N PHE A 338 22.14 9.36 2.08
CA PHE A 338 21.81 8.05 1.57
C PHE A 338 20.78 8.11 0.42
N VAL A 339 19.71 8.89 0.58
CA VAL A 339 18.70 9.09 -0.49
C VAL A 339 19.34 9.62 -1.76
N ARG A 340 20.22 10.61 -1.65
CA ARG A 340 20.95 11.14 -2.82
C ARG A 340 21.85 10.08 -3.46
N ALA A 341 22.65 9.38 -2.65
CA ALA A 341 23.55 8.36 -3.14
C ALA A 341 22.80 7.19 -3.83
N ALA A 342 21.65 6.78 -3.29
CA ALA A 342 20.82 5.74 -3.87
C ALA A 342 20.19 6.21 -5.19
N ALA A 343 19.59 7.40 -5.23
CA ALA A 343 19.00 7.97 -6.44
C ALA A 343 20.05 8.17 -7.56
N ASP A 344 21.25 8.66 -7.23
CA ASP A 344 22.36 8.82 -8.18
C ASP A 344 22.81 7.51 -8.83
N VAL A 345 22.66 6.39 -8.13
CA VAL A 345 23.13 5.08 -8.60
C VAL A 345 22.01 4.28 -9.29
N THR A 346 20.77 4.36 -8.79
CA THR A 346 19.64 3.55 -9.27
C THR A 346 18.67 4.30 -10.17
N GLY A 347 18.62 5.62 -10.08
CA GLY A 347 17.58 6.43 -10.70
C GLY A 347 16.21 6.31 -9.98
N GLU A 348 16.13 5.57 -8.88
CA GLU A 348 14.89 5.30 -8.15
C GLU A 348 14.71 6.25 -6.96
N HIS A 349 13.46 6.44 -6.57
CA HIS A 349 13.06 7.29 -5.45
C HIS A 349 12.64 6.46 -4.23
N PRO A 350 12.75 7.02 -3.00
CA PRO A 350 12.26 6.36 -1.79
C PRO A 350 10.75 6.08 -1.88
N ASN A 351 10.34 4.91 -1.36
CA ASN A 351 8.95 4.56 -1.13
C ASN A 351 8.59 4.63 0.37
N VAL A 352 7.33 4.31 0.72
CA VAL A 352 6.85 4.40 2.10
C VAL A 352 7.69 3.58 3.09
N ASP A 353 8.19 2.41 2.68
CA ASP A 353 8.99 1.53 3.56
C ASP A 353 10.30 2.21 3.98
N PHE A 354 10.97 2.89 3.04
CA PHE A 354 12.12 3.72 3.37
C PHE A 354 11.75 4.92 4.25
N GLY A 355 10.63 5.58 3.97
CA GLY A 355 10.14 6.69 4.78
C GLY A 355 9.92 6.30 6.24
N LEU A 356 9.31 5.12 6.48
CA LEU A 356 9.10 4.57 7.82
C LEU A 356 10.43 4.19 8.49
N ALA A 357 11.35 3.56 7.78
CA ALA A 357 12.68 3.23 8.30
C ALA A 357 13.50 4.48 8.65
N ALA A 358 13.41 5.52 7.83
CA ALA A 358 14.03 6.82 8.10
C ALA A 358 13.43 7.49 9.35
N ALA A 359 12.10 7.45 9.50
CA ALA A 359 11.43 7.96 10.70
C ALA A 359 11.86 7.20 11.95
N ALA A 360 11.88 5.87 11.90
CA ALA A 360 12.33 5.03 13.02
C ALA A 360 13.76 5.38 13.44
N ARG A 361 14.64 5.53 12.47
CA ARG A 361 16.03 5.88 12.73
C ARG A 361 16.21 7.27 13.35
N VAL A 362 15.61 8.29 12.74
CA VAL A 362 15.76 9.69 13.19
C VAL A 362 15.14 9.90 14.57
N LEU A 363 14.00 9.28 14.83
CA LEU A 363 13.30 9.35 16.12
C LEU A 363 13.83 8.35 17.15
N LYS A 364 14.77 7.46 16.78
CA LYS A 364 15.33 6.40 17.62
C LYS A 364 14.23 5.48 18.18
N LEU A 365 13.31 5.07 17.34
CA LEU A 365 12.22 4.18 17.71
C LEU A 365 12.73 2.76 17.99
N PRO A 366 11.97 1.93 18.71
CA PRO A 366 12.30 0.52 18.92
C PRO A 366 12.46 -0.23 17.57
N ALA A 367 13.32 -1.24 17.54
CA ALA A 367 13.47 -2.10 16.36
C ALA A 367 12.13 -2.72 15.94
N GLY A 368 11.88 -2.79 14.62
CA GLY A 368 10.63 -3.26 14.05
C GLY A 368 9.48 -2.24 14.08
N SER A 369 9.73 -1.02 14.57
CA SER A 369 8.72 0.04 14.56
C SER A 369 8.24 0.45 13.16
N PRO A 370 9.03 0.39 12.06
CA PRO A 370 8.52 0.63 10.72
C PRO A 370 7.35 -0.30 10.37
N PHE A 371 7.51 -1.60 10.61
CA PHE A 371 6.44 -2.58 10.40
C PHE A 371 5.23 -2.34 11.33
N THR A 372 5.49 -2.02 12.59
CA THR A 372 4.44 -1.72 13.58
C THR A 372 3.59 -0.53 13.15
N LEU A 373 4.22 0.57 12.72
CA LEU A 373 3.52 1.76 12.21
C LEU A 373 2.71 1.43 10.96
N PHE A 374 3.30 0.68 10.04
CA PHE A 374 2.60 0.24 8.83
C PHE A 374 1.34 -0.56 9.19
N ALA A 375 1.47 -1.58 10.05
CA ALA A 375 0.37 -2.48 10.41
C ALA A 375 -0.76 -1.76 11.15
N ILE A 376 -0.44 -0.89 12.12
CA ILE A 376 -1.46 -0.11 12.85
C ILE A 376 -2.20 0.83 11.89
N GLY A 377 -1.48 1.57 11.05
CA GLY A 377 -2.10 2.43 10.05
C GLY A 377 -3.01 1.64 9.12
N ARG A 378 -2.52 0.55 8.55
CA ARG A 378 -3.22 -0.29 7.57
C ARG A 378 -4.45 -1.01 8.14
N THR A 379 -4.53 -1.18 9.46
CA THR A 379 -5.73 -1.70 10.12
C THR A 379 -6.98 -0.90 9.74
N VAL A 380 -6.86 0.41 9.58
CA VAL A 380 -7.96 1.28 9.13
C VAL A 380 -8.46 0.88 7.74
N GLY A 381 -7.55 0.68 6.80
CA GLY A 381 -7.90 0.24 5.45
C GLY A 381 -8.51 -1.16 5.40
N TRP A 382 -7.95 -2.13 6.13
CA TRP A 382 -8.51 -3.49 6.18
C TRP A 382 -9.96 -3.50 6.67
N ILE A 383 -10.26 -2.73 7.71
CA ILE A 383 -11.63 -2.60 8.24
C ILE A 383 -12.52 -1.88 7.23
N GLY A 384 -12.05 -0.80 6.58
CA GLY A 384 -12.77 -0.13 5.52
C GLY A 384 -13.13 -1.06 4.36
N HIS A 385 -12.17 -1.84 3.89
CA HIS A 385 -12.39 -2.86 2.86
C HIS A 385 -13.34 -3.97 3.31
N ALA A 386 -13.31 -4.38 4.59
CA ALA A 386 -14.28 -5.32 5.14
C ALA A 386 -15.69 -4.72 5.13
N ILE A 387 -15.87 -3.46 5.53
CA ILE A 387 -17.16 -2.76 5.51
C ILE A 387 -17.74 -2.74 4.09
N GLU A 388 -16.94 -2.38 3.09
CA GLU A 388 -17.37 -2.42 1.69
C GLU A 388 -17.73 -3.84 1.25
N GLN A 389 -16.95 -4.85 1.64
CA GLN A 389 -17.20 -6.24 1.25
C GLN A 389 -18.47 -6.80 1.89
N TYR A 390 -18.71 -6.55 3.18
CA TYR A 390 -19.96 -6.95 3.84
C TYR A 390 -21.18 -6.32 3.18
N ALA A 391 -21.10 -5.06 2.76
CA ALA A 391 -22.18 -4.37 2.08
C ALA A 391 -22.55 -4.99 0.73
N THR A 392 -21.62 -5.65 0.04
CA THR A 392 -21.91 -6.33 -1.24
C THR A 392 -22.68 -7.64 -1.06
N GLY A 393 -22.54 -8.31 0.08
CA GLY A 393 -23.05 -9.66 0.32
C GLY A 393 -22.46 -10.74 -0.59
N GLN A 394 -21.42 -10.43 -1.37
CA GLN A 394 -20.85 -11.34 -2.38
C GLN A 394 -19.64 -12.10 -1.85
N LEU A 395 -19.61 -13.41 -2.10
CA LEU A 395 -18.46 -14.26 -1.82
C LEU A 395 -17.39 -14.09 -2.92
N ILE A 396 -16.15 -13.79 -2.53
CA ILE A 396 -15.00 -13.81 -3.45
C ILE A 396 -14.53 -15.26 -3.58
N ARG A 397 -14.87 -15.88 -4.70
CA ARG A 397 -14.56 -17.29 -4.98
C ARG A 397 -14.18 -17.50 -6.43
N PRO A 398 -12.94 -17.19 -6.84
CA PRO A 398 -12.45 -17.50 -8.18
C PRO A 398 -12.37 -19.01 -8.38
N ARG A 399 -12.43 -19.46 -9.64
CA ARG A 399 -12.23 -20.85 -10.01
C ARG A 399 -10.78 -21.09 -10.43
N ALA A 400 -10.24 -22.26 -10.10
CA ALA A 400 -8.96 -22.71 -10.62
C ALA A 400 -9.14 -23.51 -11.93
N ARG A 401 -8.17 -23.37 -12.86
CA ARG A 401 -8.00 -24.30 -13.96
C ARG A 401 -7.09 -25.43 -13.51
N TYR A 402 -7.60 -26.65 -13.58
CA TYR A 402 -6.79 -27.82 -13.26
C TYR A 402 -5.72 -28.05 -14.32
N VAL A 403 -4.48 -28.22 -13.90
CA VAL A 403 -3.31 -28.46 -14.74
C VAL A 403 -2.52 -29.73 -14.33
N GLY A 404 -3.10 -30.55 -13.45
CA GLY A 404 -2.50 -31.80 -13.00
C GLY A 404 -2.80 -32.96 -13.95
N VAL A 405 -2.48 -34.20 -13.51
CA VAL A 405 -2.72 -35.42 -14.26
C VAL A 405 -4.23 -35.61 -14.48
N ALA A 406 -4.65 -35.92 -15.70
CA ALA A 406 -6.05 -36.23 -16.00
C ALA A 406 -6.49 -37.54 -15.32
N PRO A 407 -7.74 -37.66 -14.83
CA PRO A 407 -8.24 -38.91 -14.32
C PRO A 407 -8.19 -40.01 -15.39
N GLY A 408 -7.59 -41.15 -15.08
CA GLY A 408 -7.51 -42.27 -15.98
C GLY A 408 -6.39 -42.20 -17.05
N ALA A 409 -5.41 -41.33 -16.86
CA ALA A 409 -4.19 -41.29 -17.70
C ALA A 409 -3.13 -42.27 -17.18
#